data_5f8973ae688540490b167c89b8f1a494
#
_entry.id   5f8973ae688540490b167c89b8f1a494
#
_cell.length_a   1.000
_cell.length_b   1.000
_cell.length_c   1.000
_cell.angle_alpha   90.00
_cell.angle_beta   90.00
_cell.angle_gamma   90.00
#
_symmetry.space_group_name_H-M   'P 1'
#
loop_
_entity.id
_entity.type
_entity.pdbx_description
1 polymer ?
#
loop_
_entity_poly.entity_id
_entity_poly.type
_entity_poly.pdbx_seq_one_letter_code
_entity_poly.pdbx_strand_id
1 'polypeptide(L)'
;MNLHRVGEVADYEKADFASLSQVQKIALASHGLLTPANVVTLVGLGLTISGLRDIHNGDRSARPLIKIGIGRILDFVDGQLAELFGTKSKVGEAADSVADKISAFYGLYVLNKKAEENVIPKAFVEFMIVQNSLNSVFTLIGKARGREVHSSKNGKLATATQWLAIGAYLVSDTIKDNGSLENEKLFRVMGERAAGLTVALGTLATVELAEAACSSGTKS
;
A
#
# COMPACT_ATOMS: atom_id res chain seq x y z
N MET A 1 -29.34 13.08 20.07
CA MET A 1 -29.34 12.19 18.91
C MET A 1 -27.89 11.96 18.53
N ASN A 2 -27.34 10.79 18.86
CA ASN A 2 -25.89 10.51 18.72
C ASN A 2 -25.50 10.36 17.25
N LEU A 3 -24.82 11.36 16.70
CA LEU A 3 -24.28 11.41 15.32
C LEU A 3 -23.08 10.47 15.08
N HIS A 4 -22.81 9.52 15.98
CA HIS A 4 -21.55 8.77 15.97
C HIS A 4 -21.61 7.34 15.39
N ARG A 5 -22.65 6.94 14.65
CA ARG A 5 -22.74 5.58 14.10
C ARG A 5 -23.41 5.45 12.73
N VAL A 6 -23.27 6.42 11.86
CA VAL A 6 -23.69 6.25 10.46
C VAL A 6 -22.42 6.23 9.62
N GLY A 7 -21.85 5.08 9.37
CA GLY A 7 -20.53 4.91 8.79
C GLY A 7 -20.47 4.19 7.44
N GLU A 8 -21.52 3.46 7.06
CA GLU A 8 -21.54 2.67 5.83
C GLU A 8 -22.70 3.05 4.91
N VAL A 9 -22.51 2.92 3.58
CA VAL A 9 -23.55 3.17 2.59
C VAL A 9 -24.78 2.27 2.83
N ALA A 10 -24.60 1.07 3.33
CA ALA A 10 -25.68 0.15 3.70
C ALA A 10 -26.59 0.68 4.84
N ASP A 11 -26.10 1.57 5.69
CA ASP A 11 -26.89 2.15 6.78
C ASP A 11 -27.88 3.19 6.28
N TYR A 12 -27.62 3.78 5.09
CA TYR A 12 -28.47 4.81 4.49
C TYR A 12 -29.70 4.25 3.76
N GLU A 13 -29.74 2.96 3.45
CA GLU A 13 -30.94 2.31 2.88
C GLU A 13 -32.16 2.37 3.82
N LYS A 14 -31.88 2.53 5.14
CA LYS A 14 -32.88 2.64 6.19
C LYS A 14 -33.11 4.08 6.68
N ALA A 15 -32.31 5.04 6.23
CA ALA A 15 -32.42 6.43 6.63
C ALA A 15 -33.44 7.17 5.74
N ASP A 16 -34.05 8.24 6.30
CA ASP A 16 -34.87 9.12 5.50
C ASP A 16 -33.98 9.82 4.45
N PHE A 17 -34.25 9.54 3.17
CA PHE A 17 -33.50 10.07 2.03
C PHE A 17 -33.39 11.61 2.04
N ALA A 18 -34.39 12.29 2.61
CA ALA A 18 -34.42 13.76 2.73
C ALA A 18 -33.30 14.28 3.66
N SER A 19 -32.91 13.51 4.65
CA SER A 19 -31.88 13.88 5.64
C SER A 19 -30.43 13.69 5.17
N LEU A 20 -30.21 12.99 4.05
CA LEU A 20 -28.88 12.70 3.52
C LEU A 20 -28.25 13.92 2.82
N SER A 21 -26.94 14.06 2.98
CA SER A 21 -26.13 15.01 2.20
C SER A 21 -26.10 14.64 0.72
N GLN A 22 -25.77 15.58 -0.17
CA GLN A 22 -25.66 15.32 -1.61
C GLN A 22 -24.65 14.21 -1.92
N VAL A 23 -23.52 14.18 -1.21
CA VAL A 23 -22.47 13.16 -1.37
C VAL A 23 -23.00 11.77 -0.99
N GLN A 24 -23.76 11.66 0.09
CA GLN A 24 -24.37 10.41 0.53
C GLN A 24 -25.46 9.92 -0.44
N LYS A 25 -26.25 10.86 -0.99
CA LYS A 25 -27.25 10.53 -2.04
C LYS A 25 -26.58 9.94 -3.29
N ILE A 26 -25.47 10.54 -3.74
CA ILE A 26 -24.72 10.03 -4.89
C ILE A 26 -24.09 8.68 -4.56
N ALA A 27 -23.50 8.52 -3.38
CA ALA A 27 -22.95 7.26 -2.92
C ALA A 27 -24.02 6.15 -2.88
N LEU A 28 -25.18 6.44 -2.34
CA LEU A 28 -26.31 5.50 -2.29
C LEU A 28 -26.79 5.11 -3.70
N ALA A 29 -27.04 6.11 -4.56
CA ALA A 29 -27.51 5.88 -5.94
C ALA A 29 -26.51 5.08 -6.79
N SER A 30 -25.21 5.18 -6.49
CA SER A 30 -24.14 4.44 -7.18
C SER A 30 -23.72 3.14 -6.47
N HIS A 31 -24.47 2.69 -5.45
CA HIS A 31 -24.09 1.56 -4.61
C HIS A 31 -22.66 1.66 -4.03
N GLY A 32 -22.24 2.88 -3.70
CA GLY A 32 -20.93 3.16 -3.15
C GLY A 32 -19.78 3.26 -4.18
N LEU A 33 -20.07 3.26 -5.47
CA LEU A 33 -19.05 3.38 -6.52
C LEU A 33 -18.57 4.83 -6.70
N LEU A 34 -19.49 5.78 -6.72
CA LEU A 34 -19.17 7.21 -6.89
C LEU A 34 -19.10 7.90 -5.51
N THR A 35 -17.93 7.82 -4.89
CA THR A 35 -17.62 8.51 -3.63
C THR A 35 -16.39 9.39 -3.81
N PRO A 36 -16.24 10.47 -3.04
CA PRO A 36 -15.01 11.27 -3.05
C PRO A 36 -13.76 10.42 -2.74
N ALA A 37 -13.88 9.44 -1.85
CA ALA A 37 -12.81 8.51 -1.51
C ALA A 37 -12.37 7.71 -2.74
N ASN A 38 -13.30 7.06 -3.46
CA ASN A 38 -12.96 6.26 -4.64
C ASN A 38 -12.33 7.11 -5.77
N VAL A 39 -12.73 8.36 -5.92
CA VAL A 39 -12.07 9.29 -6.86
C VAL A 39 -10.62 9.53 -6.45
N VAL A 40 -10.37 9.77 -5.16
CA VAL A 40 -9.02 9.96 -4.64
C VAL A 40 -8.17 8.69 -4.79
N THR A 41 -8.72 7.51 -4.51
CA THR A 41 -8.07 6.20 -4.77
C THR A 41 -7.65 6.07 -6.24
N LEU A 42 -8.56 6.37 -7.18
CA LEU A 42 -8.26 6.28 -8.61
C LEU A 42 -7.18 7.28 -9.06
N VAL A 43 -7.22 8.50 -8.56
CA VAL A 43 -6.17 9.51 -8.83
C VAL A 43 -4.84 9.06 -8.24
N GLY A 44 -4.83 8.56 -7.01
CA GLY A 44 -3.64 8.02 -6.33
C GLY A 44 -3.03 6.85 -7.09
N LEU A 45 -3.87 5.89 -7.51
CA LEU A 45 -3.46 4.77 -8.35
C LEU A 45 -2.85 5.26 -9.67
N GLY A 46 -3.52 6.18 -10.37
CA GLY A 46 -3.06 6.73 -11.64
C GLY A 46 -1.69 7.41 -11.52
N LEU A 47 -1.48 8.18 -10.45
CA LEU A 47 -0.18 8.82 -10.16
C LEU A 47 0.89 7.77 -9.86
N THR A 48 0.59 6.78 -9.04
CA THR A 48 1.52 5.70 -8.70
C THR A 48 1.94 4.92 -9.95
N ILE A 49 0.99 4.49 -10.77
CA ILE A 49 1.27 3.77 -12.02
C ILE A 49 2.04 4.64 -13.00
N SER A 50 1.68 5.93 -13.15
CA SER A 50 2.42 6.87 -13.98
C SER A 50 3.88 7.02 -13.53
N GLY A 51 4.12 7.18 -12.23
CA GLY A 51 5.47 7.28 -11.68
C GLY A 51 6.28 5.99 -11.88
N LEU A 52 5.67 4.83 -11.64
CA LEU A 52 6.31 3.53 -11.89
C LEU A 52 6.64 3.33 -13.38
N ARG A 53 5.76 3.76 -14.29
CA ARG A 53 5.99 3.72 -15.73
C ARG A 53 7.15 4.61 -16.15
N ASP A 54 7.25 5.81 -15.57
CA ASP A 54 8.37 6.73 -15.86
C ASP A 54 9.70 6.09 -15.42
N ILE A 55 9.76 5.48 -14.21
CA ILE A 55 10.94 4.73 -13.74
C ILE A 55 11.27 3.57 -14.69
N HIS A 56 10.25 2.82 -15.13
CA HIS A 56 10.41 1.71 -16.08
C HIS A 56 11.02 2.19 -17.41
N ASN A 57 10.60 3.35 -17.89
CA ASN A 57 11.08 3.95 -19.12
C ASN A 57 12.46 4.64 -18.98
N GLY A 58 13.07 4.60 -17.80
CA GLY A 58 14.40 5.14 -17.54
C GLY A 58 14.42 6.61 -17.15
N ASP A 59 13.28 7.21 -16.80
CA ASP A 59 13.27 8.56 -16.22
C ASP A 59 13.91 8.56 -14.83
N ARG A 60 15.08 9.17 -14.71
CA ARG A 60 15.87 9.32 -13.48
C ARG A 60 15.67 10.67 -12.81
N SER A 61 14.69 11.46 -13.23
CA SER A 61 14.34 12.71 -12.55
C SER A 61 13.61 12.45 -11.21
N ALA A 62 13.45 13.48 -10.40
CA ALA A 62 12.66 13.37 -9.17
C ALA A 62 11.14 13.23 -9.43
N ARG A 63 10.66 13.51 -10.65
CA ARG A 63 9.23 13.51 -11.00
C ARG A 63 8.53 12.18 -10.73
N PRO A 64 9.08 11.01 -11.15
CA PRO A 64 8.47 9.71 -10.83
C PRO A 64 8.29 9.48 -9.35
N LEU A 65 9.30 9.81 -8.54
CA LEU A 65 9.26 9.63 -7.09
C LEU A 65 8.21 10.52 -6.43
N ILE A 66 8.09 11.78 -6.91
CA ILE A 66 7.05 12.72 -6.45
C ILE A 66 5.66 12.17 -6.79
N LYS A 67 5.44 11.66 -8.01
CA LYS A 67 4.16 11.06 -8.41
C LYS A 67 3.77 9.89 -7.51
N ILE A 68 4.71 8.97 -7.26
CA ILE A 68 4.48 7.82 -6.39
C ILE A 68 4.20 8.28 -4.95
N GLY A 69 4.98 9.23 -4.43
CA GLY A 69 4.78 9.78 -3.10
C GLY A 69 3.40 10.41 -2.91
N ILE A 70 2.97 11.26 -3.85
CA ILE A 70 1.63 11.86 -3.85
C ILE A 70 0.56 10.76 -3.95
N GLY A 71 0.74 9.78 -4.84
CA GLY A 71 -0.19 8.65 -4.97
C GLY A 71 -0.38 7.89 -3.66
N ARG A 72 0.70 7.65 -2.90
CA ARG A 72 0.63 6.99 -1.58
C ARG A 72 0.02 7.85 -0.49
N ILE A 73 0.20 9.17 -0.54
CA ILE A 73 -0.49 10.09 0.38
C ILE A 73 -1.99 10.09 0.11
N LEU A 74 -2.40 10.10 -1.16
CA LEU A 74 -3.81 10.04 -1.54
C LEU A 74 -4.48 8.75 -1.10
N ASP A 75 -3.81 7.61 -1.23
CA ASP A 75 -4.22 6.30 -0.75
C ASP A 75 -4.46 6.27 0.77
N PHE A 76 -3.63 6.97 1.55
CA PHE A 76 -3.85 7.12 2.98
C PHE A 76 -5.04 8.04 3.32
N VAL A 77 -5.27 9.07 2.50
CA VAL A 77 -6.31 10.08 2.72
C VAL A 77 -7.70 9.59 2.34
N ASP A 78 -7.82 8.72 1.34
CA ASP A 78 -9.12 8.25 0.84
C ASP A 78 -9.92 7.47 1.89
N GLY A 79 -9.25 6.63 2.68
CA GLY A 79 -9.85 5.94 3.81
C GLY A 79 -10.41 6.90 4.87
N GLN A 80 -9.69 7.99 5.16
CA GLN A 80 -10.14 9.04 6.08
C GLN A 80 -11.31 9.84 5.50
N LEU A 81 -11.29 10.10 4.19
CA LEU A 81 -12.40 10.77 3.50
C LEU A 81 -13.67 9.90 3.51
N ALA A 82 -13.54 8.59 3.28
CA ALA A 82 -14.68 7.67 3.35
C ALA A 82 -15.33 7.68 4.75
N GLU A 83 -14.51 7.79 5.79
CA GLU A 83 -14.98 7.90 7.17
C GLU A 83 -15.63 9.25 7.45
N LEU A 84 -14.97 10.34 7.05
CA LEU A 84 -15.45 11.72 7.27
C LEU A 84 -16.80 11.98 6.60
N PHE A 85 -16.98 11.47 5.37
CA PHE A 85 -18.24 11.63 4.64
C PHE A 85 -19.26 10.54 4.93
N GLY A 86 -18.90 9.54 5.74
CA GLY A 86 -19.76 8.40 6.03
C GLY A 86 -20.11 7.59 4.76
N THR A 87 -19.19 7.47 3.82
CA THR A 87 -19.41 6.81 2.52
C THR A 87 -18.63 5.50 2.38
N LYS A 88 -18.26 4.88 3.49
CA LYS A 88 -17.64 3.54 3.48
C LYS A 88 -18.58 2.55 2.79
N SER A 89 -18.04 1.76 1.88
CA SER A 89 -18.82 0.74 1.16
C SER A 89 -17.95 -0.49 0.87
N LYS A 90 -18.58 -1.67 0.82
CA LYS A 90 -17.90 -2.91 0.44
C LYS A 90 -17.30 -2.84 -0.97
N VAL A 91 -17.96 -2.09 -1.87
CA VAL A 91 -17.46 -1.86 -3.23
C VAL A 91 -16.21 -0.99 -3.22
N GLY A 92 -16.19 0.08 -2.40
CA GLY A 92 -15.01 0.92 -2.21
C GLY A 92 -13.82 0.14 -1.64
N GLU A 93 -14.03 -0.65 -0.59
CA GLU A 93 -13.00 -1.52 0.00
C GLU A 93 -12.45 -2.55 -1.01
N ALA A 94 -13.33 -3.11 -1.85
CA ALA A 94 -12.90 -4.03 -2.90
C ALA A 94 -12.09 -3.31 -3.98
N ALA A 95 -12.50 -2.12 -4.40
CA ALA A 95 -11.80 -1.30 -5.39
C ALA A 95 -10.40 -0.89 -4.89
N ASP A 96 -10.29 -0.44 -3.64
CA ASP A 96 -9.02 -0.12 -2.98
C ASP A 96 -8.11 -1.35 -2.91
N SER A 97 -8.60 -2.49 -2.45
CA SER A 97 -7.84 -3.74 -2.42
C SER A 97 -7.35 -4.18 -3.81
N VAL A 98 -8.10 -3.95 -4.87
CA VAL A 98 -7.69 -4.24 -6.26
C VAL A 98 -6.63 -3.24 -6.73
N ALA A 99 -6.82 -1.94 -6.44
CA ALA A 99 -5.85 -0.89 -6.76
C ALA A 99 -4.49 -1.14 -6.11
N ASP A 100 -4.46 -1.52 -4.85
CA ASP A 100 -3.26 -1.91 -4.12
C ASP A 100 -2.53 -3.08 -4.77
N LYS A 101 -3.26 -4.13 -5.15
CA LYS A 101 -2.67 -5.29 -5.81
C LYS A 101 -2.08 -4.93 -7.17
N ILE A 102 -2.77 -4.14 -7.97
CA ILE A 102 -2.26 -3.66 -9.27
C ILE A 102 -0.98 -2.85 -9.07
N SER A 103 -0.98 -1.90 -8.11
CA SER A 103 0.19 -1.10 -7.78
C SER A 103 1.36 -1.96 -7.32
N ALA A 104 1.10 -2.97 -6.46
CA ALA A 104 2.11 -3.86 -5.93
C ALA A 104 2.73 -4.73 -7.02
N PHE A 105 1.91 -5.36 -7.88
CA PHE A 105 2.41 -6.21 -8.98
C PHE A 105 3.23 -5.40 -9.98
N TYR A 106 2.73 -4.24 -10.39
CA TYR A 106 3.47 -3.40 -11.33
C TYR A 106 4.74 -2.82 -10.68
N GLY A 107 4.65 -2.45 -9.39
CA GLY A 107 5.82 -2.05 -8.61
C GLY A 107 6.90 -3.12 -8.55
N LEU A 108 6.54 -4.37 -8.23
CA LEU A 108 7.48 -5.50 -8.22
C LEU A 108 8.11 -5.75 -9.58
N TYR A 109 7.34 -5.63 -10.67
CA TYR A 109 7.86 -5.75 -12.02
C TYR A 109 8.93 -4.67 -12.32
N VAL A 110 8.65 -3.40 -11.97
CA VAL A 110 9.60 -2.29 -12.15
C VAL A 110 10.83 -2.47 -11.27
N LEU A 111 10.66 -2.91 -10.01
CA LEU A 111 11.76 -3.17 -9.09
C LEU A 111 12.66 -4.31 -9.58
N ASN A 112 12.08 -5.37 -10.16
CA ASN A 112 12.87 -6.46 -10.75
C ASN A 112 13.74 -5.94 -11.90
N LYS A 113 13.20 -5.10 -12.79
CA LYS A 113 13.97 -4.45 -13.84
C LYS A 113 15.11 -3.58 -13.28
N LYS A 114 14.84 -2.81 -12.22
CA LYS A 114 15.88 -2.01 -11.55
C LYS A 114 16.93 -2.88 -10.84
N ALA A 115 16.58 -4.07 -10.42
CA ALA A 115 17.55 -5.05 -9.90
C ALA A 115 18.46 -5.60 -11.02
N GLU A 116 17.93 -5.85 -12.22
CA GLU A 116 18.72 -6.23 -13.40
C GLU A 116 19.69 -5.11 -13.82
N GLU A 117 19.30 -3.84 -13.64
CA GLU A 117 20.13 -2.66 -13.84
C GLU A 117 21.13 -2.39 -12.70
N ASN A 118 21.19 -3.22 -11.66
CA ASN A 118 21.99 -3.06 -10.44
C ASN A 118 21.71 -1.77 -9.63
N VAL A 119 20.54 -1.18 -9.80
CA VAL A 119 20.09 -0.02 -8.99
C VAL A 119 19.69 -0.48 -7.59
N ILE A 120 18.95 -1.59 -7.50
CA ILE A 120 18.50 -2.21 -6.25
C ILE A 120 19.11 -3.60 -6.15
N PRO A 121 19.59 -4.05 -4.97
CA PRO A 121 20.12 -5.40 -4.82
C PRO A 121 19.09 -6.47 -5.19
N LYS A 122 19.43 -7.36 -6.11
CA LYS A 122 18.53 -8.42 -6.59
C LYS A 122 18.01 -9.30 -5.45
N ALA A 123 18.89 -9.68 -4.53
CA ALA A 123 18.52 -10.47 -3.36
C ALA A 123 17.45 -9.78 -2.49
N PHE A 124 17.46 -8.44 -2.41
CA PHE A 124 16.44 -7.69 -1.69
C PHE A 124 15.09 -7.74 -2.39
N VAL A 125 15.06 -7.62 -3.72
CA VAL A 125 13.80 -7.73 -4.51
C VAL A 125 13.23 -9.14 -4.41
N GLU A 126 14.08 -10.18 -4.53
CA GLU A 126 13.68 -11.58 -4.37
C GLU A 126 13.12 -11.84 -2.98
N PHE A 127 13.78 -11.32 -1.93
CA PHE A 127 13.27 -11.40 -0.56
C PHE A 127 11.87 -10.78 -0.45
N MET A 128 11.66 -9.57 -0.99
CA MET A 128 10.35 -8.91 -0.95
C MET A 128 9.26 -9.74 -1.65
N ILE A 129 9.56 -10.33 -2.81
CA ILE A 129 8.63 -11.18 -3.54
C ILE A 129 8.23 -12.38 -2.68
N VAL A 130 9.21 -13.09 -2.15
CA VAL A 130 8.98 -14.29 -1.30
C VAL A 130 8.18 -13.92 -0.06
N GLN A 131 8.60 -12.87 0.66
CA GLN A 131 7.93 -12.41 1.87
C GLN A 131 6.47 -12.02 1.62
N ASN A 132 6.20 -11.20 0.61
CA ASN A 132 4.83 -10.77 0.30
C ASN A 132 3.95 -11.96 -0.15
N SER A 133 4.53 -12.92 -0.87
CA SER A 133 3.83 -14.16 -1.25
C SER A 133 3.47 -15.01 -0.03
N LEU A 134 4.41 -15.24 0.88
CA LEU A 134 4.17 -15.98 2.12
C LEU A 134 3.12 -15.29 3.00
N ASN A 135 3.22 -13.98 3.17
CA ASN A 135 2.24 -13.20 3.95
C ASN A 135 0.84 -13.30 3.34
N SER A 136 0.72 -13.30 2.02
CA SER A 136 -0.56 -13.49 1.33
C SER A 136 -1.12 -14.89 1.57
N VAL A 137 -0.29 -15.92 1.48
CA VAL A 137 -0.68 -17.32 1.74
C VAL A 137 -1.15 -17.50 3.19
N PHE A 138 -0.39 -17.02 4.17
CA PHE A 138 -0.78 -17.14 5.58
C PHE A 138 -2.05 -16.35 5.90
N THR A 139 -2.23 -15.18 5.30
CA THR A 139 -3.49 -14.42 5.44
C THR A 139 -4.68 -15.21 4.89
N LEU A 140 -4.53 -15.85 3.74
CA LEU A 140 -5.58 -16.69 3.15
C LEU A 140 -5.88 -17.91 4.02
N ILE A 141 -4.85 -18.59 4.54
CA ILE A 141 -5.01 -19.72 5.45
C ILE A 141 -5.75 -19.29 6.72
N GLY A 142 -5.36 -18.16 7.31
CA GLY A 142 -6.03 -17.62 8.50
C GLY A 142 -7.50 -17.33 8.23
N LYS A 143 -7.83 -16.65 7.14
CA LYS A 143 -9.21 -16.35 6.74
C LYS A 143 -10.02 -17.62 6.47
N ALA A 144 -9.44 -18.61 5.77
CA ALA A 144 -10.10 -19.90 5.53
C ALA A 144 -10.42 -20.67 6.81
N ARG A 145 -9.66 -20.43 7.89
CA ARG A 145 -9.89 -20.99 9.24
C ARG A 145 -10.79 -20.12 10.11
N GLY A 146 -11.42 -19.07 9.56
CA GLY A 146 -12.29 -18.15 10.29
C GLY A 146 -11.57 -17.25 11.30
N ARG A 147 -10.28 -16.97 11.07
CA ARG A 147 -9.47 -16.13 11.95
C ARG A 147 -9.32 -14.73 11.40
N GLU A 148 -9.37 -13.74 12.26
CA GLU A 148 -8.96 -12.39 11.94
C GLU A 148 -7.45 -12.30 12.08
N VAL A 149 -6.76 -12.22 10.94
CA VAL A 149 -5.31 -12.08 10.88
C VAL A 149 -4.98 -10.62 10.62
N HIS A 150 -4.41 -9.95 11.61
CA HIS A 150 -4.03 -8.55 11.53
C HIS A 150 -2.51 -8.41 11.32
N SER A 151 -2.11 -7.34 10.65
CA SER A 151 -0.70 -6.99 10.51
C SER A 151 -0.10 -6.66 11.87
N SER A 152 1.01 -7.32 12.22
CA SER A 152 1.75 -7.09 13.46
C SER A 152 2.47 -5.73 13.42
N LYS A 153 2.97 -5.27 14.59
CA LYS A 153 3.83 -4.07 14.67
C LYS A 153 5.09 -4.24 13.81
N ASN A 154 5.70 -5.43 13.84
CA ASN A 154 6.86 -5.76 13.03
C ASN A 154 6.53 -5.71 11.53
N GLY A 155 5.34 -6.16 11.11
CA GLY A 155 4.88 -6.07 9.73
C GLY A 155 4.72 -4.63 9.25
N LYS A 156 4.16 -3.75 10.07
CA LYS A 156 4.04 -2.32 9.73
C LYS A 156 5.41 -1.64 9.61
N LEU A 157 6.34 -1.93 10.54
CA LEU A 157 7.71 -1.42 10.49
C LEU A 157 8.48 -1.98 9.30
N ALA A 158 8.33 -3.26 8.98
CA ALA A 158 8.94 -3.88 7.80
C ALA A 158 8.48 -3.18 6.51
N THR A 159 7.19 -2.89 6.38
CA THR A 159 6.66 -2.15 5.23
C THR A 159 7.23 -0.73 5.16
N ALA A 160 7.32 -0.01 6.28
CA ALA A 160 7.90 1.34 6.32
C ALA A 160 9.39 1.33 5.92
N THR A 161 10.18 0.40 6.46
CA THR A 161 11.60 0.27 6.11
C THR A 161 11.81 -0.19 4.67
N GLN A 162 10.91 -1.03 4.13
CA GLN A 162 10.90 -1.43 2.72
C GLN A 162 10.73 -0.24 1.78
N TRP A 163 9.77 0.63 2.06
CA TRP A 163 9.57 1.86 1.28
C TRP A 163 10.74 2.81 1.40
N LEU A 164 11.34 2.93 2.58
CA LEU A 164 12.54 3.73 2.80
C LEU A 164 13.72 3.20 1.98
N ALA A 165 13.94 1.88 1.97
CA ALA A 165 15.00 1.25 1.19
C ALA A 165 14.83 1.50 -0.31
N ILE A 166 13.64 1.22 -0.85
CA ILE A 166 13.32 1.43 -2.27
C ILE A 166 13.53 2.90 -2.64
N GLY A 167 12.97 3.82 -1.84
CA GLY A 167 13.12 5.26 -2.07
C GLY A 167 14.57 5.70 -2.07
N ALA A 168 15.38 5.25 -1.12
CA ALA A 168 16.79 5.59 -1.03
C ALA A 168 17.60 5.08 -2.25
N TYR A 169 17.35 3.85 -2.70
CA TYR A 169 18.02 3.33 -3.92
C TYR A 169 17.63 4.12 -5.16
N LEU A 170 16.34 4.46 -5.34
CA LEU A 170 15.88 5.22 -6.49
C LEU A 170 16.39 6.67 -6.46
N VAL A 171 16.48 7.29 -5.28
CA VAL A 171 17.11 8.62 -5.13
C VAL A 171 18.59 8.54 -5.43
N SER A 172 19.31 7.51 -4.96
CA SER A 172 20.71 7.29 -5.30
C SER A 172 20.92 7.20 -6.83
N ASP A 173 20.06 6.46 -7.55
CA ASP A 173 20.10 6.36 -9.01
C ASP A 173 19.83 7.71 -9.70
N THR A 174 18.89 8.49 -9.17
CA THR A 174 18.56 9.84 -9.66
C THR A 174 19.72 10.82 -9.50
N ILE A 175 20.44 10.76 -8.37
CA ILE A 175 21.56 11.68 -8.07
C ILE A 175 22.82 11.31 -8.83
N LYS A 176 23.00 10.05 -9.17
CA LYS A 176 24.19 9.54 -9.88
C LYS A 176 24.51 10.33 -11.14
N ASP A 177 23.49 10.69 -11.91
CA ASP A 177 23.65 11.45 -13.16
C ASP A 177 23.92 12.95 -12.91
N ASN A 178 23.64 13.47 -11.70
CA ASN A 178 23.84 14.87 -11.34
C ASN A 178 25.22 15.17 -10.70
N GLY A 179 26.12 14.18 -10.64
CA GLY A 179 27.54 14.37 -10.30
C GLY A 179 27.87 14.51 -8.82
N SER A 180 26.92 14.30 -7.90
CA SER A 180 27.17 14.34 -6.45
C SER A 180 27.47 12.96 -5.89
N LEU A 181 28.70 12.48 -6.06
CA LEU A 181 29.16 11.16 -5.57
C LEU A 181 28.97 10.94 -4.06
N GLU A 182 29.09 11.99 -3.26
CA GLU A 182 28.93 11.89 -1.81
C GLU A 182 27.46 11.62 -1.43
N ASN A 183 26.55 12.35 -2.06
CA ASN A 183 25.12 12.16 -1.84
C ASN A 183 24.63 10.82 -2.40
N GLU A 184 25.13 10.38 -3.57
CA GLU A 184 24.82 9.06 -4.11
C GLU A 184 25.17 7.96 -3.10
N LYS A 185 26.40 7.98 -2.58
CA LYS A 185 26.88 7.01 -1.57
C LYS A 185 26.02 7.05 -0.31
N LEU A 186 25.68 8.25 0.18
CA LEU A 186 24.84 8.41 1.36
C LEU A 186 23.49 7.69 1.19
N PHE A 187 22.78 7.99 0.11
CA PHE A 187 21.47 7.36 -0.16
C PHE A 187 21.59 5.86 -0.40
N ARG A 188 22.67 5.39 -1.04
CA ARG A 188 22.92 3.97 -1.23
C ARG A 188 23.10 3.24 0.10
N VAL A 189 23.91 3.79 1.01
CA VAL A 189 24.10 3.23 2.36
C VAL A 189 22.82 3.26 3.18
N MET A 190 22.02 4.33 3.06
CA MET A 190 20.68 4.38 3.68
C MET A 190 19.78 3.26 3.16
N GLY A 191 19.78 3.04 1.86
CA GLY A 191 19.05 1.95 1.21
C GLY A 191 19.47 0.57 1.73
N GLU A 192 20.77 0.32 1.81
CA GLU A 192 21.33 -0.95 2.31
C GLU A 192 20.94 -1.22 3.77
N ARG A 193 21.04 -0.21 4.64
CA ARG A 193 20.65 -0.33 6.05
C ARG A 193 19.15 -0.54 6.21
N ALA A 194 18.34 0.20 5.48
CA ALA A 194 16.88 0.04 5.50
C ALA A 194 16.47 -1.33 4.95
N ALA A 195 17.14 -1.83 3.90
CA ALA A 195 16.90 -3.16 3.36
C ALA A 195 17.25 -4.25 4.39
N GLY A 196 18.37 -4.13 5.10
CA GLY A 196 18.75 -5.05 6.18
C GLY A 196 17.71 -5.08 7.31
N LEU A 197 17.21 -3.91 7.73
CA LEU A 197 16.12 -3.82 8.70
C LEU A 197 14.81 -4.45 8.17
N THR A 198 14.50 -4.24 6.89
CA THR A 198 13.32 -4.85 6.25
C THR A 198 13.41 -6.37 6.28
N VAL A 199 14.57 -6.93 5.97
CA VAL A 199 14.78 -8.40 6.02
C VAL A 199 14.56 -8.92 7.44
N ALA A 200 15.15 -8.29 8.45
CA ALA A 200 15.00 -8.72 9.83
C ALA A 200 13.55 -8.62 10.33
N LEU A 201 12.94 -7.44 10.20
CA LEU A 201 11.56 -7.19 10.66
C LEU A 201 10.53 -7.98 9.84
N GLY A 202 10.76 -8.10 8.54
CA GLY A 202 9.90 -8.83 7.64
C GLY A 202 9.88 -10.33 7.93
N THR A 203 11.02 -10.92 8.22
CA THR A 203 11.12 -12.32 8.63
C THR A 203 10.35 -12.55 9.94
N LEU A 204 10.56 -11.70 10.95
CA LEU A 204 9.82 -11.77 12.22
C LEU A 204 8.31 -11.64 11.99
N ALA A 205 7.88 -10.68 11.19
CA ALA A 205 6.46 -10.47 10.88
C ALA A 205 5.84 -11.66 10.15
N THR A 206 6.59 -12.31 9.26
CA THR A 206 6.11 -13.49 8.54
C THR A 206 5.95 -14.69 9.48
N VAL A 207 6.86 -14.87 10.44
CA VAL A 207 6.76 -15.90 11.48
C VAL A 207 5.53 -15.65 12.36
N GLU A 208 5.37 -14.42 12.89
CA GLU A 208 4.20 -14.04 13.70
C GLU A 208 2.88 -14.29 12.96
N LEU A 209 2.84 -13.97 11.67
CA LEU A 209 1.68 -14.17 10.82
C LEU A 209 1.39 -15.67 10.61
N ALA A 210 2.43 -16.48 10.39
CA ALA A 210 2.33 -17.93 10.24
C ALA A 210 1.80 -18.58 11.53
N GLU A 211 2.32 -18.18 12.69
CA GLU A 211 1.84 -18.62 13.99
C GLU A 211 0.37 -18.26 14.21
N ALA A 212 -0.02 -17.02 13.93
CA ALA A 212 -1.41 -16.56 14.03
C ALA A 212 -2.35 -17.33 13.08
N ALA A 213 -1.90 -17.66 11.87
CA ALA A 213 -2.68 -18.39 10.89
C ALA A 213 -2.77 -19.89 11.19
N CYS A 214 -1.72 -20.49 11.78
CA CYS A 214 -1.59 -21.94 11.94
C CYS A 214 -1.80 -22.44 13.38
N SER A 215 -1.74 -21.58 14.44
CA SER A 215 -1.94 -22.03 15.81
C SER A 215 -3.27 -22.78 15.94
N SER A 216 -3.26 -23.93 16.61
CA SER A 216 -4.50 -24.64 16.97
C SER A 216 -5.24 -23.80 18.00
N GLY A 217 -6.42 -23.24 17.62
CA GLY A 217 -7.22 -22.44 18.55
C GLY A 217 -7.72 -23.28 19.72
N THR A 218 -7.02 -23.24 20.82
CA THR A 218 -7.61 -23.51 22.14
C THR A 218 -8.42 -22.27 22.50
N LYS A 219 -9.72 -22.30 22.20
CA LYS A 219 -10.65 -21.37 22.85
C LYS A 219 -10.65 -21.74 24.34
N SER A 220 -9.96 -20.96 25.17
CA SER A 220 -10.19 -20.93 26.61
C SER A 220 -11.39 -20.06 26.90
#